data_7f3a8db62d3e6246fed771ac94cbab0c
#
_entry.id   7f3a8db62d3e6246fed771ac94cbab0c
#
_cell.length_a   1.000
_cell.length_b   1.000
_cell.length_c   1.000
_cell.angle_alpha   90.00
_cell.angle_beta   90.00
_cell.angle_gamma   90.00
#
_symmetry.space_group_name_H-M   'P 1'
#
loop_
_entity.id
_entity.type
_entity.pdbx_description
1 polymer ?
#
loop_
_entity_poly.entity_id
_entity_poly.type
_entity_poly.pdbx_seq_one_letter_code
_entity_poly.pdbx_strand_id
1 'polypeptide(L)'
;MEDAANRLLEGDQRTLSRMISYLERGDPQAAGVLKTIDPHTGNAYIVGITGPPGAGKSTLVDRLAELLRGKELTVGIIGVDPSSPFTGGALLGDRVRMQRHYLDPGVFIRSIATRGQAGGLPRTVRGITRLLDASGIDVILVETVGVGQTELGVL
;
A
#
# COMPACT_ATOMS: atom_id res chain seq x y z
N MET A 1 -15.55 11.69 -11.52
CA MET A 1 -15.38 10.94 -10.27
C MET A 1 -15.96 9.53 -10.39
N GLU A 2 -17.18 9.37 -10.84
CA GLU A 2 -17.78 8.05 -11.09
C GLU A 2 -16.97 7.17 -12.05
N ASP A 3 -16.48 7.73 -13.17
CA ASP A 3 -15.62 7.00 -14.11
C ASP A 3 -14.34 6.46 -13.46
N ALA A 4 -13.70 7.23 -12.58
CA ALA A 4 -12.52 6.77 -11.85
C ALA A 4 -12.83 5.68 -10.82
N ALA A 5 -13.99 5.77 -10.16
CA ALA A 5 -14.43 4.73 -9.24
C ALA A 5 -14.74 3.43 -9.97
N ASN A 6 -15.48 3.49 -11.09
CA ASN A 6 -15.79 2.32 -11.89
C ASN A 6 -14.55 1.61 -12.42
N ARG A 7 -13.60 2.36 -12.99
CA ARG A 7 -12.31 1.79 -13.44
C ARG A 7 -11.52 1.15 -12.31
N LEU A 8 -11.55 1.74 -11.12
CA LEU A 8 -10.88 1.18 -9.96
C LEU A 8 -11.51 -0.15 -9.55
N LEU A 9 -12.84 -0.22 -9.53
CA LEU A 9 -13.58 -1.46 -9.25
C LEU A 9 -13.36 -2.55 -10.30
N GLU A 10 -13.03 -2.17 -11.54
CA GLU A 10 -12.61 -3.08 -12.62
C GLU A 10 -11.13 -3.51 -12.50
N GLY A 11 -10.40 -3.05 -11.48
CA GLY A 11 -8.99 -3.40 -11.25
C GLY A 11 -7.98 -2.63 -12.10
N ASP A 12 -8.35 -1.45 -12.66
CA ASP A 12 -7.42 -0.63 -13.44
C ASP A 12 -6.28 -0.10 -12.58
N GLN A 13 -5.10 -0.70 -12.75
CA GLN A 13 -3.90 -0.36 -11.97
C GLN A 13 -3.40 1.07 -12.20
N ARG A 14 -3.67 1.68 -13.36
CA ARG A 14 -3.29 3.07 -13.63
C ARG A 14 -4.15 4.02 -12.82
N THR A 15 -5.46 3.77 -12.78
CA THR A 15 -6.39 4.55 -11.96
C THR A 15 -6.08 4.37 -10.48
N LEU A 16 -5.80 3.15 -10.02
CA LEU A 16 -5.37 2.86 -8.65
C LEU A 16 -4.11 3.67 -8.27
N SER A 17 -3.05 3.60 -9.08
CA SER A 17 -1.81 4.35 -8.83
C SER A 17 -2.02 5.87 -8.79
N ARG A 18 -2.89 6.40 -9.66
CA ARG A 18 -3.24 7.82 -9.69
C ARG A 18 -4.02 8.24 -8.45
N MET A 19 -4.98 7.45 -8.00
CA MET A 19 -5.77 7.75 -6.80
C MET A 19 -4.91 7.68 -5.53
N ILE A 20 -3.97 6.75 -5.45
CA ILE A 20 -2.99 6.70 -4.37
C ILE A 20 -2.15 7.99 -4.35
N SER A 21 -1.66 8.44 -5.50
CA SER A 21 -0.90 9.70 -5.60
C SER A 21 -1.73 10.93 -5.21
N TYR A 22 -3.04 10.93 -5.45
CA TYR A 22 -3.94 11.99 -4.99
C TYR A 22 -4.12 11.96 -3.47
N LEU A 23 -4.26 10.78 -2.87
CA LEU A 23 -4.29 10.63 -1.42
C LEU A 23 -3.00 11.14 -0.74
N GLU A 24 -1.84 10.79 -1.29
CA GLU A 24 -0.54 11.24 -0.78
C GLU A 24 -0.39 12.77 -0.78
N ARG A 25 -1.03 13.45 -1.75
CA ARG A 25 -1.02 14.91 -1.87
C ARG A 25 -2.16 15.60 -1.15
N GLY A 26 -3.10 14.85 -0.57
CA GLY A 26 -4.29 15.41 0.05
C GLY A 26 -5.30 16.01 -0.95
N ASP A 27 -5.31 15.53 -2.19
CA ASP A 27 -6.20 16.01 -3.24
C ASP A 27 -7.67 15.63 -2.92
N PRO A 28 -8.61 16.59 -2.96
CA PRO A 28 -10.03 16.34 -2.67
C PRO A 28 -10.67 15.29 -3.59
N GLN A 29 -10.16 15.09 -4.80
CA GLN A 29 -10.67 14.08 -5.72
C GLN A 29 -10.56 12.66 -5.14
N ALA A 30 -9.49 12.38 -4.40
CA ALA A 30 -9.32 11.08 -3.75
C ALA A 30 -10.40 10.83 -2.69
N ALA A 31 -10.78 11.84 -1.93
CA ALA A 31 -11.85 11.72 -0.93
C ALA A 31 -13.20 11.40 -1.56
N GLY A 32 -13.51 12.01 -2.71
CA GLY A 32 -14.72 11.72 -3.48
C GLY A 32 -14.78 10.26 -3.96
N VAL A 33 -13.66 9.77 -4.54
CA VAL A 33 -13.57 8.39 -4.99
C VAL A 33 -13.69 7.41 -3.82
N LEU A 34 -12.99 7.66 -2.70
CA LEU A 34 -13.07 6.82 -1.50
C LEU A 34 -14.51 6.68 -0.99
N LYS A 35 -15.30 7.76 -1.00
CA LYS A 35 -16.70 7.71 -0.61
C LYS A 35 -17.54 6.82 -1.55
N THR A 36 -17.25 6.88 -2.85
CA THR A 36 -17.99 6.10 -3.86
C THR A 36 -17.67 4.60 -3.75
N ILE A 37 -16.41 4.24 -3.49
CA ILE A 37 -16.00 2.84 -3.40
C ILE A 37 -16.23 2.20 -2.03
N ASP A 38 -16.60 2.97 -1.02
CA ASP A 38 -16.78 2.48 0.36
C ASP A 38 -17.67 1.23 0.49
N PRO A 39 -18.80 1.13 -0.22
CA PRO A 39 -19.63 -0.07 -0.19
C PRO A 39 -18.98 -1.33 -0.76
N HIS A 40 -17.87 -1.19 -1.48
CA HIS A 40 -17.13 -2.28 -2.13
C HIS A 40 -15.87 -2.69 -1.37
N THR A 41 -15.66 -2.18 -0.16
CA THR A 41 -14.54 -2.51 0.72
C THR A 41 -14.93 -3.52 1.80
N GLY A 42 -13.92 -4.09 2.48
CA GLY A 42 -14.09 -5.06 3.56
C GLY A 42 -13.88 -6.51 3.14
N ASN A 43 -13.34 -6.74 1.93
CA ASN A 43 -13.09 -8.07 1.39
C ASN A 43 -11.62 -8.50 1.53
N ALA A 44 -10.68 -7.53 1.44
CA ALA A 44 -9.26 -7.81 1.52
C ALA A 44 -8.80 -8.15 2.94
N TYR A 45 -7.86 -9.08 3.04
CA TYR A 45 -7.18 -9.39 4.30
C TYR A 45 -5.95 -8.48 4.46
N ILE A 46 -5.92 -7.64 5.52
CA ILE A 46 -4.86 -6.67 5.74
C ILE A 46 -3.91 -7.19 6.82
N VAL A 47 -2.62 -7.25 6.50
CA VAL A 47 -1.55 -7.70 7.41
C VAL A 47 -0.54 -6.58 7.61
N GLY A 48 -0.41 -6.10 8.85
CA GLY A 48 0.62 -5.14 9.25
C GLY A 48 1.90 -5.87 9.68
N ILE A 49 3.04 -5.45 9.13
CA ILE A 49 4.37 -6.02 9.45
C ILE A 49 5.24 -4.89 9.99
N THR A 50 5.58 -4.98 11.27
CA THR A 50 6.39 -3.99 11.98
C THR A 50 7.55 -4.64 12.71
N GLY A 51 8.53 -3.85 13.10
CA GLY A 51 9.70 -4.31 13.85
C GLY A 51 10.94 -3.44 13.58
N PRO A 52 12.04 -3.66 14.31
CA PRO A 52 13.26 -2.87 14.17
C PRO A 52 13.92 -3.05 12.80
N PRO A 53 14.78 -2.10 12.39
CA PRO A 53 15.60 -2.26 11.20
C PRO A 53 16.43 -3.54 11.25
N GLY A 54 16.59 -4.23 10.12
CA GLY A 54 17.36 -5.46 10.04
C GLY A 54 16.67 -6.73 10.58
N ALA A 55 15.42 -6.64 11.07
CA ALA A 55 14.66 -7.79 11.57
C ALA A 55 14.18 -8.77 10.48
N GLY A 56 14.40 -8.47 9.21
CA GLY A 56 14.00 -9.34 8.10
C GLY A 56 12.56 -9.11 7.61
N LYS A 57 11.94 -7.97 7.95
CA LYS A 57 10.56 -7.65 7.53
C LYS A 57 10.35 -7.74 6.02
N SER A 58 11.20 -7.07 5.24
CA SER A 58 11.09 -7.07 3.78
C SER A 58 11.30 -8.46 3.18
N THR A 59 12.17 -9.28 3.78
CA THR A 59 12.35 -10.69 3.40
C THR A 59 11.09 -11.50 3.69
N LEU A 60 10.45 -11.25 4.83
CA LEU A 60 9.18 -11.90 5.18
C LEU A 60 8.07 -11.51 4.20
N VAL A 61 7.93 -10.20 3.90
CA VAL A 61 6.96 -9.69 2.93
C VAL A 61 7.15 -10.34 1.57
N ASP A 62 8.38 -10.42 1.08
CA ASP A 62 8.73 -11.05 -0.18
C ASP A 62 8.32 -12.53 -0.23
N ARG A 63 8.60 -13.29 0.83
CA ARG A 63 8.22 -14.70 0.93
C ARG A 63 6.72 -14.91 1.09
N LEU A 64 6.04 -14.05 1.85
CA LEU A 64 4.58 -14.08 1.96
C LEU A 64 3.93 -13.80 0.60
N ALA A 65 4.41 -12.79 -0.13
CA ALA A 65 3.89 -12.49 -1.47
C ALA A 65 4.04 -13.69 -2.41
N GLU A 66 5.21 -14.32 -2.44
CA GLU A 66 5.47 -15.53 -3.23
C GLU A 66 4.49 -16.67 -2.87
N LEU A 67 4.31 -16.93 -1.58
CA LEU A 67 3.40 -17.97 -1.08
C LEU A 67 1.94 -17.70 -1.45
N LEU A 68 1.49 -16.46 -1.29
CA LEU A 68 0.12 -16.04 -1.61
C LEU A 68 -0.14 -16.10 -3.12
N ARG A 69 0.83 -15.67 -3.94
CA ARG A 69 0.75 -15.80 -5.40
C ARG A 69 0.72 -17.26 -5.84
N GLY A 70 1.44 -18.15 -5.16
CA GLY A 70 1.35 -19.60 -5.39
C GLY A 70 -0.03 -20.19 -5.10
N LYS A 71 -0.88 -19.46 -4.37
CA LYS A 71 -2.30 -19.78 -4.13
C LYS A 71 -3.25 -19.01 -5.03
N GLU A 72 -2.74 -18.36 -6.08
CA GLU A 72 -3.48 -17.53 -7.03
C GLU A 72 -4.15 -16.29 -6.43
N LEU A 73 -3.80 -15.90 -5.19
CA LEU A 73 -4.31 -14.69 -4.55
C LEU A 73 -3.57 -13.46 -5.06
N THR A 74 -4.29 -12.36 -5.24
CA THR A 74 -3.70 -11.06 -5.58
C THR A 74 -3.16 -10.38 -4.33
N VAL A 75 -2.00 -9.71 -4.45
CA VAL A 75 -1.27 -9.16 -3.31
C VAL A 75 -0.95 -7.68 -3.52
N GLY A 76 -1.35 -6.84 -2.57
CA GLY A 76 -0.91 -5.46 -2.47
C GLY A 76 0.21 -5.33 -1.43
N ILE A 77 1.32 -4.70 -1.78
CA ILE A 77 2.43 -4.43 -0.86
C ILE A 77 2.59 -2.93 -0.70
N ILE A 78 2.46 -2.45 0.53
CA ILE A 78 2.63 -1.04 0.89
C ILE A 78 3.83 -0.93 1.83
N GLY A 79 4.91 -0.33 1.34
CA GLY A 79 6.05 0.05 2.17
C GLY A 79 5.85 1.46 2.72
N VAL A 80 5.82 1.60 4.03
CA VAL A 80 5.64 2.88 4.71
C VAL A 80 6.97 3.37 5.25
N ASP A 81 7.51 4.43 4.66
CA ASP A 81 8.74 5.07 5.10
C ASP A 81 8.44 6.34 5.91
N PRO A 82 8.76 6.38 7.21
CA PRO A 82 8.57 7.56 8.04
C PRO A 82 9.58 8.67 7.76
N SER A 83 10.62 8.40 7.00
CA SER A 83 11.67 9.37 6.72
C SER A 83 11.24 10.48 5.74
N SER A 84 11.99 11.59 5.78
CA SER A 84 11.79 12.76 4.93
C SER A 84 11.87 12.41 3.44
N PRO A 85 11.12 13.12 2.56
CA PRO A 85 11.10 12.89 1.11
C PRO A 85 12.45 13.05 0.41
N PHE A 86 13.48 13.50 1.11
CA PHE A 86 14.83 13.70 0.59
C PHE A 86 15.76 12.47 0.72
N THR A 87 15.38 11.43 1.44
CA THR A 87 16.17 10.21 1.55
C THR A 87 15.71 9.14 0.55
N GLY A 88 15.80 9.43 -0.74
CA GLY A 88 15.41 8.51 -1.81
C GLY A 88 16.18 7.17 -1.85
N GLY A 89 17.19 6.98 -1.00
CA GLY A 89 18.01 5.79 -0.97
C GLY A 89 17.35 4.55 -0.33
N ALA A 90 16.57 4.72 0.74
CA ALA A 90 15.91 3.60 1.41
C ALA A 90 14.79 3.00 0.56
N LEU A 91 14.00 3.86 -0.10
CA LEU A 91 12.95 3.46 -1.06
C LEU A 91 13.50 2.72 -2.28
N LEU A 92 14.71 3.04 -2.72
CA LEU A 92 15.36 2.37 -3.85
C LEU A 92 15.83 0.95 -3.49
N GLY A 93 16.35 0.76 -2.28
CA GLY A 93 16.85 -0.53 -1.82
C GLY A 93 15.75 -1.59 -1.67
N ASP A 94 14.59 -1.21 -1.17
CA ASP A 94 13.44 -2.12 -1.03
C ASP A 94 12.81 -2.46 -2.38
N ARG A 95 12.78 -1.51 -3.31
CA ARG A 95 12.35 -1.77 -4.70
C ARG A 95 13.24 -2.80 -5.38
N VAL A 96 14.55 -2.74 -5.18
CA VAL A 96 15.51 -3.68 -5.78
C VAL A 96 15.27 -5.11 -5.25
N ARG A 97 14.92 -5.27 -3.98
CA ARG A 97 14.66 -6.60 -3.38
C ARG A 97 13.38 -7.26 -3.87
N MET A 98 12.37 -6.48 -4.26
CA MET A 98 11.07 -6.98 -4.75
C MET A 98 10.97 -7.02 -6.27
N GLN A 99 12.08 -6.89 -6.99
CA GLN A 99 12.10 -6.83 -8.49
C GLN A 99 11.38 -8.01 -9.16
N ARG A 100 11.44 -9.19 -8.56
CA ARG A 100 10.77 -10.39 -9.11
C ARG A 100 9.25 -10.29 -9.14
N HIS A 101 8.65 -9.46 -8.27
CA HIS A 101 7.21 -9.27 -8.23
C HIS A 101 6.70 -8.16 -9.15
N TYR A 102 7.58 -7.29 -9.69
CA TYR A 102 7.17 -6.19 -10.56
C TYR A 102 6.54 -6.62 -11.87
N LEU A 103 6.88 -7.80 -12.35
CA LEU A 103 6.34 -8.34 -13.60
C LEU A 103 5.10 -9.23 -13.36
N ASP A 104 4.75 -9.49 -12.11
CA ASP A 104 3.56 -10.27 -11.79
C ASP A 104 2.31 -9.36 -11.78
N PRO A 105 1.36 -9.55 -12.72
CA PRO A 105 0.15 -8.73 -12.77
C PRO A 105 -0.74 -8.87 -11.53
N GLY A 106 -0.58 -9.92 -10.75
CA GLY A 106 -1.28 -10.14 -9.49
C GLY A 106 -0.62 -9.49 -8.29
N VAL A 107 0.46 -8.72 -8.47
CA VAL A 107 1.14 -8.01 -7.37
C VAL A 107 1.15 -6.51 -7.63
N PHE A 108 0.66 -5.75 -6.68
CA PHE A 108 0.73 -4.29 -6.67
C PHE A 108 1.71 -3.82 -5.58
N ILE A 109 2.69 -2.99 -5.92
CA ILE A 109 3.70 -2.50 -4.96
C ILE A 109 3.71 -0.98 -4.95
N ARG A 110 3.62 -0.39 -3.76
CA ARG A 110 3.73 1.06 -3.56
C ARG A 110 4.52 1.39 -2.30
N SER A 111 5.48 2.30 -2.41
CA SER A 111 6.14 2.91 -1.26
C SER A 111 5.53 4.28 -0.97
N ILE A 112 5.30 4.58 0.28
CA ILE A 112 4.66 5.80 0.77
C ILE A 112 5.61 6.49 1.74
N ALA A 113 5.88 7.78 1.51
CA ALA A 113 6.60 8.63 2.45
C ALA A 113 5.61 9.39 3.35
N THR A 114 5.82 9.34 4.67
CA THR A 114 4.89 9.96 5.63
C THR A 114 5.15 11.43 5.90
N ARG A 115 6.23 11.97 5.36
CA ARG A 115 6.62 13.40 5.49
C ARG A 115 6.65 13.93 6.92
N GLY A 116 6.92 13.09 7.92
CA GLY A 116 7.00 13.51 9.32
C GLY A 116 5.68 13.96 9.94
N GLN A 117 4.55 13.68 9.33
CA GLN A 117 3.24 14.00 9.92
C GLN A 117 2.88 12.94 10.96
N ALA A 118 3.13 13.26 12.22
CA ALA A 118 2.56 12.50 13.33
C ALA A 118 1.02 12.50 13.19
N GLY A 119 0.43 11.31 13.08
CA GLY A 119 -1.03 11.14 12.92
C GLY A 119 -1.55 11.18 11.47
N GLY A 120 -0.79 11.65 10.48
CA GLY A 120 -1.20 11.65 9.07
C GLY A 120 -1.08 10.28 8.39
N LEU A 121 -0.13 9.47 8.85
CA LEU A 121 0.12 8.13 8.34
C LEU A 121 -1.10 7.21 8.40
N PRO A 122 -1.80 7.07 9.54
CA PRO A 122 -2.94 6.16 9.62
C PRO A 122 -4.05 6.48 8.61
N ARG A 123 -4.30 7.75 8.33
CA ARG A 123 -5.35 8.17 7.38
C ARG A 123 -4.99 7.83 5.94
N THR A 124 -3.77 8.15 5.52
CA THR A 124 -3.30 7.88 4.16
C THR A 124 -3.21 6.37 3.91
N VAL A 125 -2.62 5.62 4.82
CA VAL A 125 -2.52 4.15 4.71
C VAL A 125 -3.92 3.54 4.66
N ARG A 126 -4.84 3.95 5.53
CA ARG A 126 -6.23 3.48 5.52
C ARG A 126 -6.94 3.80 4.20
N GLY A 127 -6.72 4.99 3.64
CA GLY A 127 -7.26 5.35 2.33
C GLY A 127 -6.70 4.46 1.21
N ILE A 128 -5.41 4.16 1.25
CA ILE A 128 -4.75 3.32 0.25
C ILE A 128 -5.20 1.86 0.37
N THR A 129 -5.30 1.31 1.58
CA THR A 129 -5.81 -0.05 1.78
C THR A 129 -7.24 -0.21 1.27
N ARG A 130 -8.10 0.80 1.45
CA ARG A 130 -9.46 0.80 0.88
C ARG A 130 -9.48 0.86 -0.65
N LEU A 131 -8.58 1.63 -1.28
CA LEU A 131 -8.44 1.65 -2.74
C LEU A 131 -8.00 0.29 -3.27
N LEU A 132 -7.04 -0.36 -2.63
CA LEU A 132 -6.56 -1.70 -2.99
C LEU A 132 -7.65 -2.76 -2.82
N ASP A 133 -8.34 -2.74 -1.70
CA ASP A 133 -9.45 -3.65 -1.39
C ASP A 133 -10.57 -3.54 -2.45
N ALA A 134 -11.04 -2.32 -2.72
CA ALA A 134 -12.07 -2.08 -3.73
C ALA A 134 -11.61 -2.43 -5.16
N SER A 135 -10.31 -2.42 -5.44
CA SER A 135 -9.76 -2.85 -6.74
C SER A 135 -9.63 -4.38 -6.89
N GLY A 136 -10.08 -5.16 -5.90
CA GLY A 136 -10.09 -6.62 -5.96
C GLY A 136 -8.80 -7.27 -5.50
N ILE A 137 -7.96 -6.59 -4.71
CA ILE A 137 -6.80 -7.20 -4.07
C ILE A 137 -7.24 -8.07 -2.89
N ASP A 138 -6.81 -9.34 -2.87
CA ASP A 138 -7.19 -10.30 -1.83
C ASP A 138 -6.45 -10.10 -0.51
N VAL A 139 -5.14 -9.83 -0.58
CA VAL A 139 -4.28 -9.66 0.61
C VAL A 139 -3.44 -8.39 0.49
N ILE A 140 -3.45 -7.56 1.53
CA ILE A 140 -2.68 -6.32 1.58
C ILE A 140 -1.64 -6.42 2.69
N LEU A 141 -0.36 -6.39 2.31
CA LEU A 141 0.78 -6.39 3.24
C LEU A 141 1.26 -4.96 3.44
N VAL A 142 1.19 -4.47 4.68
CA VAL A 142 1.66 -3.12 5.05
C VAL A 142 2.92 -3.24 5.88
N GLU A 143 4.06 -2.88 5.32
CA GLU A 143 5.36 -2.93 5.98
C GLU A 143 5.79 -1.53 6.43
N THR A 144 6.25 -1.39 7.67
CA THR A 144 6.93 -0.18 8.13
C THR A 144 8.42 -0.29 7.89
N VAL A 145 8.99 0.73 7.23
CA VAL A 145 10.42 0.82 6.92
C VAL A 145 11.10 1.73 7.94
N GLY A 146 12.06 1.19 8.68
CA GLY A 146 13.10 1.95 9.36
C GLY A 146 12.81 2.48 10.77
N VAL A 147 11.58 2.51 11.30
CA VAL A 147 11.32 2.97 12.67
C VAL A 147 10.32 2.07 13.38
N GLY A 148 10.64 1.74 14.63
CA GLY A 148 9.82 0.87 15.44
C GLY A 148 8.67 1.61 16.14
N GLN A 149 7.57 0.91 16.26
CA GLN A 149 6.63 0.87 17.38
C GLN A 149 5.73 2.06 17.72
N THR A 150 6.00 3.30 17.40
CA THR A 150 5.17 4.43 17.85
C THR A 150 4.16 4.93 16.81
N GLU A 151 4.23 4.46 15.58
CA GLU A 151 3.50 5.07 14.47
C GLU A 151 2.39 4.22 13.85
N LEU A 152 2.37 2.93 14.14
CA LEU A 152 1.21 2.08 13.87
C LEU A 152 0.29 2.07 15.09
N GLY A 153 -0.25 3.21 15.42
CA GLY A 153 -1.41 3.28 16.26
C GLY A 153 -2.56 2.57 15.56
N VAL A 154 -2.64 1.26 15.81
CA VAL A 154 -3.80 0.41 15.57
C VAL A 154 -4.45 0.55 14.18
N LEU A 155 -4.22 -0.42 13.37
CA LEU A 155 -5.17 -0.85 12.35
C LEU A 155 -6.49 -1.29 13.00
#